data_74ecb3893bc7d9ad942f47ee54c6a7d4
#
_entry.id   74ecb3893bc7d9ad942f47ee54c6a7d4
#
_cell.length_a   1.000
_cell.length_b   1.000
_cell.length_c   1.000
_cell.angle_alpha   90.00
_cell.angle_beta   90.00
_cell.angle_gamma   90.00
#
_symmetry.space_group_name_H-M   'P 1'
#
loop_
_entity.id
_entity.type
_entity.pdbx_description
1 polymer ?
#
loop_
_entity_poly.entity_id
_entity_poly.type
_entity_poly.pdbx_seq_one_letter_code
_entity_poly.pdbx_strand_id
1 'polypeptide(L)'
;SALSSVDINDSVHYKGYPIYYKDKLYLRPKVLTDNLRFASGDLFNERDVQQTYSSFGRLSALKYTNIRFIETQVGDSTMLDCYVMLTKSKHKSVSFEVEGTNSAGDLGAAASVSFQNRNLFRGSETFMIKFRGAYEVISGLQAGYSNNNYTEYGVETSINFPNFLFPFISSAFKR
;
A
#
# COMPACT_ATOMS: atom_id res chain seq x y z
N SER A 1 -3.07 -12.42 -27.70
CA SER A 1 -3.67 -12.72 -26.38
C SER A 1 -3.19 -11.68 -25.38
N ALA A 2 -4.11 -11.11 -24.57
CA ALA A 2 -3.79 -10.05 -23.59
C ALA A 2 -2.85 -10.53 -22.47
N LEU A 3 -2.66 -11.85 -22.33
CA LEU A 3 -1.84 -12.50 -21.31
C LEU A 3 -0.45 -12.92 -21.82
N SER A 4 -0.15 -12.76 -23.10
CA SER A 4 1.12 -13.25 -23.70
C SER A 4 2.38 -12.50 -23.25
N SER A 5 2.25 -11.39 -22.53
CA SER A 5 3.39 -10.63 -21.98
C SER A 5 3.57 -10.79 -20.46
N VAL A 6 2.70 -11.56 -19.81
CA VAL A 6 2.75 -11.80 -18.35
C VAL A 6 3.25 -13.20 -18.11
N ASP A 7 4.36 -13.30 -17.43
CA ASP A 7 5.00 -14.56 -17.05
C ASP A 7 4.20 -15.18 -15.90
N ILE A 8 3.14 -15.95 -16.25
CA ILE A 8 2.21 -16.61 -15.33
C ILE A 8 2.55 -18.10 -15.31
N ASN A 9 2.69 -18.67 -14.10
CA ASN A 9 2.95 -20.09 -13.94
C ASN A 9 1.99 -20.82 -13.01
N ASP A 10 1.07 -20.08 -12.35
CA ASP A 10 0.11 -20.68 -11.43
C ASP A 10 -1.21 -19.88 -11.36
N SER A 11 -2.28 -20.53 -10.85
CA SER A 11 -3.60 -19.90 -10.71
C SER A 11 -4.37 -20.45 -9.52
N VAL A 12 -5.29 -19.65 -8.97
CA VAL A 12 -6.24 -20.05 -7.94
C VAL A 12 -7.62 -19.50 -8.27
N HIS A 13 -8.66 -20.27 -7.98
CA HIS A 13 -10.05 -19.81 -8.09
C HIS A 13 -10.57 -19.39 -6.72
N TYR A 14 -11.12 -18.19 -6.62
CA TYR A 14 -11.72 -17.68 -5.40
C TYR A 14 -13.00 -16.90 -5.71
N LYS A 15 -14.13 -17.34 -5.12
CA LYS A 15 -15.46 -16.72 -5.32
C LYS A 15 -15.85 -16.57 -6.81
N GLY A 16 -15.51 -17.55 -7.64
CA GLY A 16 -15.81 -17.52 -9.07
C GLY A 16 -14.83 -16.72 -9.93
N TYR A 17 -13.80 -16.09 -9.34
CA TYR A 17 -12.77 -15.36 -10.07
C TYR A 17 -11.51 -16.21 -10.23
N PRO A 18 -11.01 -16.42 -11.46
CA PRO A 18 -9.68 -16.98 -11.68
C PRO A 18 -8.63 -15.90 -11.41
N ILE A 19 -7.67 -16.21 -10.52
CA ILE A 19 -6.56 -15.34 -10.16
C ILE A 19 -5.28 -15.99 -10.64
N TYR A 20 -4.61 -15.35 -11.60
CA TYR A 20 -3.37 -15.82 -12.21
C TYR A 20 -2.18 -15.11 -11.58
N TYR A 21 -1.09 -15.81 -11.27
CA TYR A 21 0.09 -15.24 -10.65
C TYR A 21 1.38 -15.97 -11.04
N LYS A 22 2.51 -15.34 -10.77
CA LYS A 22 3.84 -15.95 -10.90
C LYS A 22 4.38 -16.30 -9.51
N ASP A 23 4.90 -17.52 -9.36
CA ASP A 23 5.60 -18.08 -8.20
C ASP A 23 4.76 -18.10 -6.92
N LYS A 24 4.38 -16.96 -6.39
CA LYS A 24 3.62 -16.85 -5.14
C LYS A 24 2.57 -15.73 -5.21
N LEU A 25 1.37 -16.08 -4.79
CA LEU A 25 0.29 -15.11 -4.68
C LEU A 25 0.65 -13.99 -3.68
N TYR A 26 0.74 -12.77 -4.18
CA TYR A 26 1.28 -11.62 -3.44
C TYR A 26 0.29 -11.07 -2.41
N LEU A 27 -0.97 -10.94 -2.77
CA LEU A 27 -2.07 -10.56 -1.89
C LEU A 27 -3.01 -11.75 -1.66
N ARG A 28 -3.70 -11.76 -0.53
CA ARG A 28 -4.73 -12.77 -0.26
C ARG A 28 -5.87 -12.67 -1.29
N PRO A 29 -6.44 -13.78 -1.79
CA PRO A 29 -7.54 -13.77 -2.75
C PRO A 29 -8.71 -12.87 -2.31
N LYS A 30 -9.06 -12.93 -1.02
CA LYS A 30 -10.09 -12.09 -0.42
C LYS A 30 -9.84 -10.60 -0.63
N VAL A 31 -8.60 -10.15 -0.48
CA VAL A 31 -8.24 -8.72 -0.68
C VAL A 31 -8.46 -8.30 -2.12
N LEU A 32 -8.13 -9.17 -3.08
CA LEU A 32 -8.33 -8.91 -4.50
C LEU A 32 -9.83 -8.79 -4.83
N THR A 33 -10.63 -9.78 -4.40
CA THR A 33 -12.07 -9.78 -4.71
C THR A 33 -12.87 -8.70 -3.97
N ASP A 34 -12.52 -8.37 -2.74
CA ASP A 34 -13.20 -7.32 -1.96
C ASP A 34 -12.98 -5.90 -2.53
N ASN A 35 -11.97 -5.72 -3.39
CA ASN A 35 -11.69 -4.43 -4.06
C ASN A 35 -12.29 -4.34 -5.47
N LEU A 36 -12.89 -5.40 -6.01
CA LEU A 36 -13.69 -5.35 -7.23
C LEU A 36 -15.08 -4.79 -6.93
N ARG A 37 -15.61 -3.95 -7.83
CA ARG A 37 -16.94 -3.33 -7.72
C ARG A 37 -17.93 -3.86 -8.75
N PHE A 38 -17.52 -4.81 -9.56
CA PHE A 38 -18.36 -5.51 -10.53
C PHE A 38 -18.07 -7.02 -10.47
N ALA A 39 -19.03 -7.81 -10.89
CA ALA A 39 -18.94 -9.27 -10.94
C ALA A 39 -19.21 -9.79 -12.36
N SER A 40 -18.88 -11.06 -12.58
CA SER A 40 -19.26 -11.74 -13.82
C SER A 40 -20.78 -11.79 -13.96
N GLY A 41 -21.30 -11.34 -15.11
CA GLY A 41 -22.73 -11.23 -15.40
C GLY A 41 -23.33 -9.86 -15.11
N ASP A 42 -22.61 -8.94 -14.50
CA ASP A 42 -23.05 -7.55 -14.33
C ASP A 42 -23.04 -6.79 -15.68
N LEU A 43 -23.92 -5.83 -15.83
CA LEU A 43 -23.85 -4.88 -16.93
C LEU A 43 -22.65 -3.96 -16.75
N PHE A 44 -22.00 -3.64 -17.88
CA PHE A 44 -20.88 -2.70 -17.86
C PHE A 44 -21.30 -1.34 -17.30
N ASN A 45 -20.56 -0.87 -16.31
CA ASN A 45 -20.77 0.43 -15.67
C ASN A 45 -19.41 1.10 -15.42
N GLU A 46 -19.20 2.22 -16.07
CA GLU A 46 -17.94 2.98 -15.95
C GLU A 46 -17.67 3.43 -14.50
N ARG A 47 -18.71 3.76 -13.75
CA ARG A 47 -18.58 4.15 -12.33
C ARG A 47 -17.97 3.02 -11.49
N ASP A 48 -18.39 1.78 -11.72
CA ASP A 48 -17.86 0.61 -10.98
C ASP A 48 -16.41 0.32 -11.36
N VAL A 49 -16.06 0.56 -12.63
CA VAL A 49 -14.67 0.49 -13.10
C VAL A 49 -13.81 1.55 -12.38
N GLN A 50 -14.25 2.81 -12.32
CA GLN A 50 -13.53 3.88 -11.63
C GLN A 50 -13.41 3.62 -10.13
N GLN A 51 -14.45 3.10 -9.49
CA GLN A 51 -14.40 2.71 -8.09
C GLN A 51 -13.44 1.56 -7.85
N THR A 52 -13.34 0.62 -8.77
CA THR A 52 -12.38 -0.49 -8.73
C THR A 52 -10.95 0.04 -8.82
N TYR A 53 -10.65 0.94 -9.77
CA TYR A 53 -9.35 1.62 -9.83
C TYR A 53 -9.01 2.32 -8.52
N SER A 54 -9.94 3.10 -7.97
CA SER A 54 -9.77 3.81 -6.70
C SER A 54 -9.55 2.85 -5.53
N SER A 55 -10.25 1.70 -5.50
CA SER A 55 -10.10 0.69 -4.46
C SER A 55 -8.71 0.05 -4.48
N PHE A 56 -8.24 -0.39 -5.64
CA PHE A 56 -6.90 -0.95 -5.79
C PHE A 56 -5.81 0.11 -5.58
N GLY A 57 -6.04 1.37 -5.97
CA GLY A 57 -5.11 2.48 -5.77
C GLY A 57 -4.81 2.80 -4.30
N ARG A 58 -5.69 2.41 -3.37
CA ARG A 58 -5.46 2.54 -1.92
C ARG A 58 -4.57 1.45 -1.34
N LEU A 59 -4.29 0.39 -2.09
CA LEU A 59 -3.46 -0.72 -1.63
C LEU A 59 -1.98 -0.39 -1.82
N SER A 60 -1.27 -0.11 -0.73
CA SER A 60 0.16 0.25 -0.74
C SER A 60 1.07 -0.86 -1.31
N ALA A 61 0.59 -2.10 -1.31
CA ALA A 61 1.26 -3.25 -1.90
C ALA A 61 1.25 -3.25 -3.44
N LEU A 62 0.40 -2.43 -4.06
CA LEU A 62 0.29 -2.31 -5.52
C LEU A 62 0.89 -1.00 -6.01
N LYS A 63 1.55 -1.07 -7.16
CA LYS A 63 2.14 0.09 -7.83
C LYS A 63 1.23 0.61 -8.94
N TYR A 64 0.68 -0.30 -9.74
CA TYR A 64 -0.21 0.03 -10.86
C TYR A 64 -1.35 -0.98 -10.94
N THR A 65 -2.50 -0.47 -11.36
CA THR A 65 -3.68 -1.24 -11.74
C THR A 65 -4.02 -0.90 -13.18
N ASN A 66 -4.24 -1.92 -14.00
CA ASN A 66 -4.72 -1.75 -15.37
C ASN A 66 -5.90 -2.69 -15.59
N ILE A 67 -7.02 -2.14 -16.02
CA ILE A 67 -8.25 -2.89 -16.33
C ILE A 67 -8.47 -2.83 -17.83
N ARG A 68 -8.52 -4.00 -18.47
CA ARG A 68 -8.75 -4.12 -19.91
C ARG A 68 -10.03 -4.90 -20.16
N PHE A 69 -10.81 -4.42 -21.11
CA PHE A 69 -12.00 -5.10 -21.60
C PHE A 69 -11.73 -5.59 -23.02
N ILE A 70 -12.12 -6.82 -23.31
CA ILE A 70 -12.06 -7.42 -24.63
C ILE A 70 -13.49 -7.82 -25.00
N GLU A 71 -13.99 -7.30 -26.13
CA GLU A 71 -15.30 -7.67 -26.64
C GLU A 71 -15.27 -9.11 -27.19
N THR A 72 -16.24 -9.90 -26.77
CA THR A 72 -16.45 -11.27 -27.23
C THR A 72 -17.91 -11.44 -27.64
N GLN A 73 -18.15 -11.92 -28.86
CA GLN A 73 -19.49 -12.23 -29.35
C GLN A 73 -19.91 -13.61 -28.85
N VAL A 74 -21.07 -13.68 -28.17
CA VAL A 74 -21.68 -14.92 -27.72
C VAL A 74 -23.11 -14.95 -28.25
N GLY A 75 -23.32 -15.65 -29.37
CA GLY A 75 -24.59 -15.59 -30.11
C GLY A 75 -24.87 -14.18 -30.62
N ASP A 76 -26.07 -13.66 -30.35
CA ASP A 76 -26.48 -12.31 -30.73
C ASP A 76 -26.09 -11.23 -29.69
N SER A 77 -25.41 -11.60 -28.63
CA SER A 77 -25.02 -10.69 -27.53
C SER A 77 -23.51 -10.40 -27.55
N THR A 78 -23.16 -9.13 -27.34
CA THR A 78 -21.78 -8.71 -27.11
C THR A 78 -21.48 -8.77 -25.62
N MET A 79 -20.47 -9.53 -25.22
CA MET A 79 -19.98 -9.63 -23.85
C MET A 79 -18.60 -8.98 -23.73
N LEU A 80 -18.25 -8.55 -22.53
CA LEU A 80 -16.95 -7.98 -22.22
C LEU A 80 -16.18 -8.90 -21.27
N ASP A 81 -15.08 -9.46 -21.75
CA ASP A 81 -14.11 -10.13 -20.90
C ASP A 81 -13.24 -9.09 -20.20
N CYS A 82 -13.27 -9.07 -18.88
CA CYS A 82 -12.52 -8.11 -18.09
C CYS A 82 -11.25 -8.73 -17.51
N TYR A 83 -10.12 -8.09 -17.77
CA TYR A 83 -8.80 -8.45 -17.24
C TYR A 83 -8.29 -7.36 -16.31
N VAL A 84 -8.16 -7.66 -15.02
CA VAL A 84 -7.59 -6.77 -14.01
C VAL A 84 -6.13 -7.15 -13.79
N MET A 85 -5.22 -6.33 -14.29
CA MET A 85 -3.78 -6.55 -14.19
C MET A 85 -3.19 -5.67 -13.09
N LEU A 86 -2.55 -6.31 -12.11
CA LEU A 86 -2.01 -5.67 -10.92
C LEU A 86 -0.48 -5.80 -10.89
N THR A 87 0.21 -4.69 -10.72
CA THR A 87 1.67 -4.65 -10.61
C THR A 87 2.06 -4.46 -9.14
N LYS A 88 2.90 -5.36 -8.63
CA LYS A 88 3.42 -5.30 -7.25
C LYS A 88 4.29 -4.07 -7.03
N SER A 89 4.18 -3.42 -5.87
CA SER A 89 5.17 -2.45 -5.40
C SER A 89 6.32 -3.15 -4.67
N LYS A 90 7.42 -2.43 -4.45
CA LYS A 90 8.45 -2.88 -3.51
C LYS A 90 7.85 -2.90 -2.11
N HIS A 91 7.70 -4.08 -1.53
CA HIS A 91 7.05 -4.24 -0.23
C HIS A 91 7.94 -3.87 0.97
N LYS A 92 9.26 -3.84 0.79
CA LYS A 92 10.21 -3.43 1.83
C LYS A 92 11.02 -2.22 1.36
N SER A 93 11.20 -1.24 2.23
CA SER A 93 12.08 -0.10 2.01
C SER A 93 12.77 0.30 3.31
N VAL A 94 14.00 0.80 3.17
CA VAL A 94 14.76 1.44 4.24
C VAL A 94 15.04 2.86 3.78
N SER A 95 14.81 3.85 4.64
CA SER A 95 15.13 5.25 4.41
C SER A 95 16.06 5.74 5.49
N PHE A 96 16.99 6.60 5.12
CA PHE A 96 17.88 7.31 6.01
C PHE A 96 17.71 8.82 5.78
N GLU A 97 17.51 9.58 6.86
CA GLU A 97 17.30 11.02 6.81
C GLU A 97 18.27 11.70 7.79
N VAL A 98 18.84 12.83 7.36
CA VAL A 98 19.66 13.70 8.21
C VAL A 98 19.08 15.09 8.13
N GLU A 99 18.88 15.72 9.29
CA GLU A 99 18.32 17.06 9.44
C GLU A 99 19.32 17.94 10.22
N GLY A 100 19.50 19.18 9.78
CA GLY A 100 20.11 20.23 10.56
C GLY A 100 19.02 21.15 11.10
N THR A 101 19.09 21.51 12.38
CA THR A 101 18.15 22.42 13.02
C THR A 101 18.86 23.66 13.54
N ASN A 102 18.16 24.80 13.48
CA ASN A 102 18.61 26.05 14.12
C ASN A 102 17.39 26.70 14.80
N SER A 103 17.30 26.55 16.10
CA SER A 103 16.21 27.06 16.92
C SER A 103 16.73 28.21 17.81
N ALA A 104 16.35 29.44 17.53
CA ALA A 104 16.71 30.65 18.34
C ALA A 104 18.22 30.81 18.57
N GLY A 105 19.07 30.36 17.65
CA GLY A 105 20.53 30.44 17.76
C GLY A 105 21.20 29.16 18.27
N ASP A 106 20.42 28.16 18.67
CA ASP A 106 20.91 26.84 19.04
C ASP A 106 21.01 25.96 17.80
N LEU A 107 22.18 25.38 17.59
CA LEU A 107 22.46 24.51 16.45
C LEU A 107 22.27 23.04 16.83
N GLY A 108 21.50 22.33 16.05
CA GLY A 108 21.26 20.92 16.24
C GLY A 108 21.43 20.10 14.97
N ALA A 109 21.58 18.82 15.15
CA ALA A 109 21.53 17.81 14.08
C ALA A 109 20.69 16.61 14.53
N ALA A 110 19.90 16.08 13.62
CA ALA A 110 19.15 14.86 13.84
C ALA A 110 19.41 13.87 12.70
N ALA A 111 19.39 12.59 13.03
CA ALA A 111 19.42 11.52 12.05
C ALA A 111 18.31 10.51 12.36
N SER A 112 17.72 9.97 11.34
CA SER A 112 16.75 8.89 11.50
C SER A 112 16.94 7.80 10.46
N VAL A 113 16.63 6.57 10.86
CA VAL A 113 16.52 5.42 9.97
C VAL A 113 15.14 4.82 10.12
N SER A 114 14.46 4.58 9.02
CA SER A 114 13.14 3.95 9.00
C SER A 114 13.14 2.70 8.13
N PHE A 115 12.46 1.68 8.62
CA PHE A 115 12.13 0.47 7.88
C PHE A 115 10.63 0.41 7.66
N GLN A 116 10.22 0.10 6.44
CA GLN A 116 8.80 -0.03 6.08
C GLN A 116 8.56 -1.34 5.33
N ASN A 117 7.46 -2.03 5.70
CA ASN A 117 6.92 -3.18 4.98
C ASN A 117 5.46 -2.91 4.60
N ARG A 118 5.15 -2.91 3.29
CA ARG A 118 3.83 -2.54 2.73
C ARG A 118 2.90 -3.72 2.49
N ASN A 119 3.25 -4.91 2.92
CA ASN A 119 2.44 -6.12 2.72
C ASN A 119 2.69 -7.14 3.82
N LEU A 120 2.58 -6.70 5.08
CA LEU A 120 3.00 -7.46 6.27
C LEU A 120 2.31 -8.82 6.36
N PHE A 121 0.96 -8.83 6.22
CA PHE A 121 0.13 -10.03 6.31
C PHE A 121 -0.54 -10.39 4.98
N ARG A 122 0.02 -9.95 3.84
CA ARG A 122 -0.54 -10.14 2.49
C ARG A 122 -1.92 -9.51 2.28
N GLY A 123 -2.24 -8.47 3.07
CA GLY A 123 -3.46 -7.67 2.99
C GLY A 123 -3.21 -6.22 2.62
N SER A 124 -1.96 -5.88 2.21
CA SER A 124 -1.49 -4.51 1.97
C SER A 124 -1.41 -3.66 3.24
N GLU A 125 -1.26 -4.29 4.40
CA GLU A 125 -0.96 -3.61 5.66
C GLU A 125 0.45 -3.02 5.58
N THR A 126 0.59 -1.76 6.02
CA THR A 126 1.88 -1.09 6.08
C THR A 126 2.39 -1.05 7.51
N PHE A 127 3.49 -1.74 7.77
CA PHE A 127 4.25 -1.64 9.01
C PHE A 127 5.42 -0.70 8.82
N MET A 128 5.65 0.21 9.76
CA MET A 128 6.81 1.09 9.80
C MET A 128 7.41 1.09 11.20
N ILE A 129 8.74 1.09 11.25
CA ILE A 129 9.51 1.38 12.45
C ILE A 129 10.57 2.43 12.11
N LYS A 130 10.65 3.51 12.91
CA LYS A 130 11.59 4.61 12.74
C LYS A 130 12.38 4.78 14.05
N PHE A 131 13.69 4.86 13.93
CA PHE A 131 14.60 5.24 14.99
C PHE A 131 15.12 6.63 14.69
N ARG A 132 15.08 7.53 15.67
CA ARG A 132 15.57 8.90 15.56
C ARG A 132 16.52 9.19 16.68
N GLY A 133 17.64 9.86 16.36
CA GLY A 133 18.55 10.46 17.31
C GLY A 133 18.72 11.94 16.98
N ALA A 134 18.69 12.80 17.96
CA ALA A 134 18.93 14.23 17.79
C ALA A 134 19.90 14.72 18.86
N TYR A 135 20.73 15.69 18.48
CA TYR A 135 21.68 16.37 19.34
C TYR A 135 21.61 17.87 19.07
N GLU A 136 21.47 18.66 20.13
CA GLU A 136 21.37 20.12 20.05
C GLU A 136 22.35 20.74 21.04
N VAL A 137 23.10 21.72 20.55
CA VAL A 137 24.03 22.53 21.34
C VAL A 137 23.32 23.79 21.74
N ILE A 138 23.05 23.97 23.04
CA ILE A 138 22.40 25.16 23.57
C ILE A 138 23.48 26.25 23.72
N SER A 139 23.38 27.28 22.87
CA SER A 139 24.25 28.46 22.90
C SER A 139 23.51 29.63 23.52
N GLY A 140 24.09 30.28 24.52
CA GLY A 140 23.58 31.54 25.07
C GLY A 140 23.14 31.54 26.52
N LEU A 141 23.47 30.53 27.28
CA LEU A 141 23.36 30.61 28.75
C LEU A 141 24.46 31.49 29.32
N GLN A 142 24.08 32.41 30.19
CA GLN A 142 25.02 33.33 30.89
C GLN A 142 26.11 32.53 31.59
N ALA A 143 27.31 33.15 31.72
CA ALA A 143 28.45 32.59 32.41
C ALA A 143 28.06 32.08 33.83
N GLY A 144 28.17 30.77 34.04
CA GLY A 144 27.79 30.09 35.29
C GLY A 144 26.86 28.89 35.12
N TYR A 145 26.23 28.70 33.97
CA TYR A 145 25.46 27.51 33.66
C TYR A 145 26.33 26.52 32.85
N SER A 146 26.36 25.26 33.28
CA SER A 146 27.03 24.19 32.55
C SER A 146 26.39 24.04 31.15
N ASN A 147 27.22 23.77 30.13
CA ASN A 147 26.78 23.41 28.78
C ASN A 147 25.84 22.21 28.85
N ASN A 148 24.54 22.49 28.85
CA ASN A 148 23.53 21.46 28.79
C ASN A 148 23.22 21.16 27.32
N ASN A 149 24.01 20.32 26.71
CA ASN A 149 23.66 19.80 25.40
C ASN A 149 22.42 18.86 25.53
N TYR A 150 21.49 19.05 24.64
CA TYR A 150 20.27 18.22 24.60
C TYR A 150 20.49 17.03 23.65
N THR A 151 20.18 15.86 24.14
CA THR A 151 20.24 14.62 23.34
C THR A 151 18.87 13.93 23.43
N GLU A 152 18.31 13.60 22.30
CA GLU A 152 17.03 12.93 22.18
C GLU A 152 17.16 11.62 21.39
N TYR A 153 16.52 10.57 21.88
CA TYR A 153 16.35 9.32 21.18
C TYR A 153 14.86 9.00 21.11
N GLY A 154 14.39 8.62 19.93
CA GLY A 154 13.00 8.25 19.68
C GLY A 154 12.89 6.97 18.90
N VAL A 155 11.85 6.19 19.23
CA VAL A 155 11.42 5.04 18.45
C VAL A 155 9.95 5.21 18.14
N GLU A 156 9.60 5.18 16.87
CA GLU A 156 8.23 5.24 16.39
C GLU A 156 7.90 3.94 15.68
N THR A 157 6.73 3.36 16.00
CA THR A 157 6.24 2.17 15.33
C THR A 157 4.78 2.38 14.96
N SER A 158 4.43 2.06 13.72
CA SER A 158 3.05 2.17 13.24
C SER A 158 2.65 0.99 12.35
N ILE A 159 1.37 0.63 12.42
CA ILE A 159 0.74 -0.31 11.50
C ILE A 159 -0.49 0.38 10.91
N ASN A 160 -0.52 0.47 9.59
CA ASN A 160 -1.64 1.05 8.86
C ASN A 160 -2.36 -0.03 8.06
N PHE A 161 -3.69 -0.10 8.19
CA PHE A 161 -4.55 -1.04 7.50
C PHE A 161 -5.32 -0.32 6.39
N PRO A 162 -5.27 -0.79 5.13
CA PRO A 162 -5.95 -0.14 4.01
C PRO A 162 -7.48 -0.21 4.10
N ASN A 163 -8.00 -1.18 4.86
CA ASN A 163 -9.43 -1.38 5.09
C ASN A 163 -9.75 -1.38 6.58
N PHE A 164 -10.92 -0.83 6.92
CA PHE A 164 -11.41 -0.85 8.28
C PHE A 164 -11.64 -2.31 8.74
N LEU A 165 -10.88 -2.75 9.75
CA LEU A 165 -11.01 -4.07 10.37
C LEU A 165 -12.09 -4.05 11.45
N PHE A 166 -13.35 -3.76 11.08
CA PHE A 166 -14.47 -3.97 12.00
C PHE A 166 -14.99 -5.41 11.80
N PRO A 167 -14.78 -6.31 12.77
CA PRO A 167 -15.16 -7.73 12.62
C PRO A 167 -16.68 -7.94 12.55
N PHE A 168 -17.49 -6.94 12.92
CA PHE A 168 -18.96 -7.04 13.00
C PHE A 168 -19.70 -6.37 11.84
N ILE A 169 -19.02 -5.69 10.91
CA ILE A 169 -19.67 -5.12 9.73
C ILE A 169 -19.46 -6.07 8.55
N SER A 170 -20.55 -6.76 8.19
CA SER A 170 -20.56 -7.63 7.02
C SER A 170 -20.23 -6.84 5.74
N SER A 171 -19.65 -7.51 4.76
CA SER A 171 -19.32 -6.92 3.44
C SER A 171 -20.56 -6.34 2.72
N ALA A 172 -21.76 -6.70 3.12
CA ALA A 172 -23.03 -6.15 2.61
C ALA A 172 -23.24 -4.66 2.97
N PHE A 173 -22.62 -4.16 4.03
CA PHE A 173 -22.72 -2.75 4.45
C PHE A 173 -21.70 -1.82 3.78
N LYS A 174 -20.81 -2.37 2.94
CA LYS A 174 -19.74 -1.62 2.23
C LYS A 174 -20.10 -1.28 0.77
N ARG A 175 -21.36 -1.49 0.36
CA ARG A 175 -21.84 -1.17 -0.99
C ARG A 175 -22.47 0.22 -1.04
#